data_f3f0236ee267bd1ec93ec3befbf7a2bf
#
_entry.id   f3f0236ee267bd1ec93ec3befbf7a2bf
#
_cell.length_a   1.000
_cell.length_b   1.000
_cell.length_c   1.000
_cell.angle_alpha   90.00
_cell.angle_beta   90.00
_cell.angle_gamma   90.00
#
_symmetry.space_group_name_H-M   'P 1'
#
loop_
_entity.id
_entity.type
_entity.pdbx_description
1 polymer ?
#
loop_
_entity_poly.entity_id
_entity_poly.type
_entity_poly.pdbx_seq_one_letter_code
_entity_poly.pdbx_strand_id
1 'polypeptide(L)'
;YKEVVLVGIDLSSYGKDIGCHLVDAVTLACTTEGIERVHLGSLEPLMLTDKNLEILASLPKFCPQFHLSLQSGCDATLKRMNRHYDTAFYRDLVARIRTKFDNPSITTDIMVGFPGETEEEFAESLAFAKEIGFGKVHVFAYSIRPGTRAAKMPNQLTNHQKEQRSHKMAEVTEQSRQEFLQSQV
;
A
#
# COMPACT_ATOMS: atom_id res chain seq x y z
N TYR A 1 -25.24 12.28 -2.29
CA TYR A 1 -23.79 12.12 -2.47
C TYR A 1 -23.52 11.48 -3.83
N LYS A 2 -22.42 11.84 -4.50
CA LYS A 2 -22.03 11.31 -5.81
C LYS A 2 -20.78 10.41 -5.74
N GLU A 3 -20.01 10.50 -4.68
CA GLU A 3 -18.79 9.78 -4.45
C GLU A 3 -18.81 9.11 -3.08
N VAL A 4 -18.32 7.88 -3.02
CA VAL A 4 -18.25 7.06 -1.81
C VAL A 4 -16.85 6.49 -1.67
N VAL A 5 -16.29 6.57 -0.47
CA VAL A 5 -15.05 5.90 -0.09
C VAL A 5 -15.39 4.83 0.94
N LEU A 6 -15.17 3.56 0.60
CA LEU A 6 -15.33 2.45 1.54
C LEU A 6 -14.05 2.32 2.36
N VAL A 7 -14.17 2.55 3.66
CA VAL A 7 -13.05 2.54 4.60
C VAL A 7 -13.33 1.62 5.78
N GLY A 8 -12.27 1.09 6.38
CA GLY A 8 -12.33 0.27 7.58
C GLY A 8 -10.96 0.12 8.21
N ILE A 9 -10.91 -0.25 9.49
CA ILE A 9 -9.65 -0.56 10.20
C ILE A 9 -8.99 -1.81 9.59
N ASP A 10 -9.80 -2.78 9.19
CA ASP A 10 -9.39 -4.00 8.49
C ASP A 10 -10.45 -4.38 7.45
N LEU A 11 -10.30 -3.85 6.24
CA LEU A 11 -11.17 -4.18 5.12
C LEU A 11 -11.06 -5.65 4.70
N SER A 12 -9.95 -6.33 5.05
CA SER A 12 -9.74 -7.75 4.75
C SER A 12 -10.67 -8.67 5.55
N SER A 13 -11.21 -8.18 6.63
CA SER A 13 -12.14 -8.93 7.49
C SER A 13 -13.61 -8.68 7.14
N TYR A 14 -13.91 -7.77 6.21
CA TYR A 14 -15.27 -7.43 5.86
C TYR A 14 -16.07 -8.66 5.39
N GLY A 15 -17.23 -8.86 6.00
CA GLY A 15 -18.22 -9.85 5.58
C GLY A 15 -17.92 -11.31 5.94
N LYS A 16 -16.75 -11.61 6.56
CA LYS A 16 -16.40 -12.99 6.94
C LYS A 16 -17.43 -13.66 7.86
N ASP A 17 -18.07 -12.88 8.70
CA ASP A 17 -19.10 -13.31 9.66
C ASP A 17 -20.47 -13.55 9.02
N ILE A 18 -20.73 -12.94 7.88
CA ILE A 18 -22.02 -13.01 7.15
C ILE A 18 -21.88 -13.65 5.75
N GLY A 19 -20.72 -14.21 5.42
CA GLY A 19 -20.48 -14.90 4.14
C GLY A 19 -20.40 -13.97 2.92
N CYS A 20 -20.06 -12.69 3.12
CA CYS A 20 -19.87 -11.71 2.06
C CYS A 20 -18.38 -11.34 1.92
N HIS A 21 -18.04 -10.66 0.83
CA HIS A 21 -16.70 -10.18 0.54
C HIS A 21 -16.70 -8.67 0.30
N LEU A 22 -15.55 -8.02 0.44
CA LEU A 22 -15.42 -6.58 0.18
C LEU A 22 -15.88 -6.20 -1.24
N VAL A 23 -15.61 -7.04 -2.22
CA VAL A 23 -16.03 -6.79 -3.61
C VAL A 23 -17.56 -6.77 -3.77
N ASP A 24 -18.32 -7.45 -2.90
CA ASP A 24 -19.78 -7.39 -2.92
C ASP A 24 -20.26 -6.01 -2.44
N ALA A 25 -19.62 -5.45 -1.41
CA ALA A 25 -19.92 -4.09 -0.94
C ALA A 25 -19.56 -3.04 -2.01
N VAL A 26 -18.40 -3.20 -2.68
CA VAL A 26 -18.02 -2.30 -3.78
C VAL A 26 -19.02 -2.38 -4.93
N THR A 27 -19.43 -3.59 -5.30
CA THR A 27 -20.43 -3.81 -6.35
C THR A 27 -21.75 -3.13 -5.99
N LEU A 28 -22.22 -3.31 -4.75
CA LEU A 28 -23.43 -2.66 -4.28
C LEU A 28 -23.32 -1.14 -4.34
N ALA A 29 -22.21 -0.56 -3.89
CA ALA A 29 -21.96 0.87 -3.96
C ALA A 29 -21.97 1.37 -5.43
N CYS A 30 -21.30 0.65 -6.34
CA CYS A 30 -21.24 1.00 -7.75
C CYS A 30 -22.61 0.90 -8.46
N THR A 31 -23.49 0.00 -8.03
CA THR A 31 -24.82 -0.18 -8.60
C THR A 31 -25.88 0.74 -7.99
N THR A 32 -25.56 1.41 -6.88
CA THR A 32 -26.50 2.35 -6.22
C THR A 32 -26.75 3.58 -7.12
N GLU A 33 -28.03 3.93 -7.26
CA GLU A 33 -28.45 5.10 -8.02
C GLU A 33 -27.92 6.39 -7.40
N GLY A 34 -27.47 7.33 -8.23
CA GLY A 34 -26.92 8.63 -7.82
C GLY A 34 -25.45 8.58 -7.43
N ILE A 35 -24.85 7.41 -7.22
CA ILE A 35 -23.40 7.28 -7.01
C ILE A 35 -22.69 7.25 -8.37
N GLU A 36 -21.67 8.07 -8.53
CA GLU A 36 -20.88 8.22 -9.76
C GLU A 36 -19.47 7.65 -9.60
N ARG A 37 -18.87 7.69 -8.40
CA ARG A 37 -17.52 7.20 -8.11
C ARG A 37 -17.45 6.43 -6.79
N VAL A 38 -16.70 5.34 -6.81
CA VAL A 38 -16.47 4.50 -5.63
C VAL A 38 -14.97 4.27 -5.47
N HIS A 39 -14.45 4.56 -4.28
CA HIS A 39 -13.06 4.36 -3.90
C HIS A 39 -12.94 3.35 -2.75
N LEU A 40 -11.77 2.75 -2.63
CA LEU A 40 -11.37 1.95 -1.47
C LEU A 40 -10.34 2.69 -0.63
N GLY A 41 -10.42 2.50 0.68
CA GLY A 41 -9.35 2.87 1.61
C GLY A 41 -8.16 1.91 1.52
N SER A 42 -7.36 1.86 2.59
CA SER A 42 -6.16 1.04 2.66
C SER A 42 -6.48 -0.45 2.58
N LEU A 43 -5.72 -1.17 1.76
CA LEU A 43 -5.87 -2.60 1.51
C LEU A 43 -4.62 -3.37 1.94
N GLU A 44 -4.82 -4.50 2.56
CA GLU A 44 -3.75 -5.50 2.71
C GLU A 44 -3.51 -6.16 1.33
N PRO A 45 -2.25 -6.28 0.87
CA PRO A 45 -1.93 -6.81 -0.45
C PRO A 45 -2.53 -8.19 -0.74
N LEU A 46 -2.61 -9.05 0.27
CA LEU A 46 -3.11 -10.43 0.16
C LEU A 46 -4.63 -10.52 -0.18
N MET A 47 -5.39 -9.43 -0.04
CA MET A 47 -6.81 -9.41 -0.38
C MET A 47 -7.09 -9.42 -1.88
N LEU A 48 -6.19 -8.88 -2.69
CA LEU A 48 -6.42 -8.66 -4.11
C LEU A 48 -6.08 -9.91 -4.92
N THR A 49 -6.99 -10.87 -4.93
CA THR A 49 -6.93 -12.03 -5.81
C THR A 49 -7.28 -11.64 -7.25
N ASP A 50 -6.93 -12.47 -8.23
CA ASP A 50 -7.30 -12.24 -9.63
C ASP A 50 -8.81 -12.09 -9.82
N LYS A 51 -9.59 -12.92 -9.13
CA LYS A 51 -11.05 -12.84 -9.14
C LYS A 51 -11.56 -11.47 -8.63
N ASN A 52 -10.96 -10.97 -7.55
CA ASN A 52 -11.35 -9.66 -7.01
C ASN A 52 -10.98 -8.53 -7.98
N LEU A 53 -9.79 -8.59 -8.58
CA LEU A 53 -9.36 -7.62 -9.59
C LEU A 53 -10.26 -7.64 -10.84
N GLU A 54 -10.69 -8.80 -11.29
CA GLU A 54 -11.63 -8.94 -12.41
C GLU A 54 -12.99 -8.32 -12.10
N ILE A 55 -13.52 -8.56 -10.91
CA ILE A 55 -14.78 -7.93 -10.49
C ILE A 55 -14.63 -6.41 -10.46
N LEU A 56 -13.60 -5.90 -9.78
CA LEU A 56 -13.36 -4.46 -9.69
C LEU A 56 -13.18 -3.80 -11.07
N ALA A 57 -12.45 -4.45 -11.98
CA ALA A 57 -12.23 -3.95 -13.34
C ALA A 57 -13.53 -3.94 -14.19
N SER A 58 -14.52 -4.76 -13.85
CA SER A 58 -15.82 -4.77 -14.52
C SER A 58 -16.77 -3.66 -14.07
N LEU A 59 -16.42 -2.91 -13.01
CA LEU A 59 -17.28 -1.89 -12.40
C LEU A 59 -16.93 -0.49 -12.93
N PRO A 60 -17.75 0.13 -13.79
CA PRO A 60 -17.38 1.39 -14.45
C PRO A 60 -17.30 2.60 -13.52
N LYS A 61 -17.89 2.51 -12.32
CA LYS A 61 -17.82 3.58 -11.30
C LYS A 61 -16.71 3.37 -10.28
N PHE A 62 -16.01 2.23 -10.33
CA PHE A 62 -14.85 1.98 -9.47
C PHE A 62 -13.68 2.81 -9.95
N CYS A 63 -13.10 3.60 -9.05
CA CYS A 63 -11.91 4.39 -9.34
C CYS A 63 -10.66 3.54 -9.15
N PRO A 64 -9.80 3.38 -10.18
CA PRO A 64 -8.62 2.52 -10.11
C PRO A 64 -7.48 3.15 -9.30
N GLN A 65 -7.76 3.40 -8.03
CA GLN A 65 -6.80 3.86 -7.05
C GLN A 65 -6.68 2.80 -5.95
N PHE A 66 -5.45 2.32 -5.74
CA PHE A 66 -5.14 1.26 -4.78
C PHE A 66 -4.11 1.76 -3.78
N HIS A 67 -4.53 1.91 -2.53
CA HIS A 67 -3.60 2.13 -1.43
C HIS A 67 -3.24 0.77 -0.81
N LEU A 68 -2.04 0.25 -1.16
CA LEU A 68 -1.57 -1.07 -0.76
C LEU A 68 -0.47 -0.93 0.29
N SER A 69 -0.71 -1.39 1.51
CA SER A 69 0.23 -1.27 2.62
C SER A 69 1.49 -2.13 2.41
N LEU A 70 2.58 -1.55 1.88
CA LEU A 70 3.87 -2.24 1.68
C LEU A 70 4.68 -2.33 2.97
N GLN A 71 4.85 -1.22 3.66
CA GLN A 71 5.62 -1.01 4.88
C GLN A 71 7.14 -1.00 4.71
N SER A 72 7.73 -1.87 3.90
CA SER A 72 9.16 -1.88 3.54
C SER A 72 9.37 -2.55 2.19
N GLY A 73 10.34 -2.11 1.43
CA GLY A 73 10.77 -2.75 0.17
C GLY A 73 11.91 -3.75 0.37
N CYS A 74 12.17 -4.21 1.60
CA CYS A 74 13.18 -5.25 1.91
C CYS A 74 12.53 -6.41 2.66
N ASP A 75 12.73 -7.64 2.16
CA ASP A 75 12.11 -8.85 2.70
C ASP A 75 12.55 -9.15 4.14
N ALA A 76 13.81 -8.89 4.49
CA ALA A 76 14.30 -9.08 5.86
C ALA A 76 13.57 -8.15 6.83
N THR A 77 13.33 -6.90 6.45
CA THR A 77 12.57 -5.94 7.25
C THR A 77 11.09 -6.31 7.31
N LEU A 78 10.45 -6.71 6.20
CA LEU A 78 9.06 -7.19 6.18
C LEU A 78 8.86 -8.38 7.14
N LYS A 79 9.78 -9.34 7.12
CA LYS A 79 9.76 -10.48 8.05
C LYS A 79 9.87 -10.04 9.51
N ARG A 80 10.74 -9.06 9.82
CA ARG A 80 10.84 -8.51 11.19
C ARG A 80 9.57 -7.76 11.61
N MET A 81 8.89 -7.11 10.67
CA MET A 81 7.59 -6.47 10.86
C MET A 81 6.43 -7.47 10.97
N ASN A 82 6.69 -8.77 10.83
CA ASN A 82 5.70 -9.85 10.81
C ASN A 82 4.69 -9.69 9.65
N ARG A 83 5.15 -9.24 8.48
CA ARG A 83 4.33 -9.23 7.26
C ARG A 83 4.30 -10.62 6.63
N HIS A 84 3.15 -10.97 6.04
CA HIS A 84 2.90 -12.28 5.45
C HIS A 84 3.02 -12.28 3.91
N TYR A 85 3.65 -11.27 3.37
CA TYR A 85 4.02 -11.11 1.96
C TYR A 85 5.47 -10.65 1.86
N ASP A 86 6.05 -10.83 0.69
CA ASP A 86 7.39 -10.37 0.32
C ASP A 86 7.33 -9.37 -0.85
N THR A 87 8.50 -8.87 -1.24
CA THR A 87 8.63 -7.92 -2.35
C THR A 87 8.27 -8.54 -3.69
N ALA A 88 8.54 -9.84 -3.88
CA ALA A 88 8.20 -10.55 -5.10
C ALA A 88 6.68 -10.64 -5.29
N PHE A 89 5.95 -11.04 -4.24
CA PHE A 89 4.49 -11.04 -4.24
C PHE A 89 3.91 -9.65 -4.52
N TYR A 90 4.45 -8.61 -3.86
CA TYR A 90 3.96 -7.24 -4.03
C TYR A 90 4.19 -6.73 -5.45
N ARG A 91 5.35 -7.01 -6.04
CA ARG A 91 5.67 -6.69 -7.43
C ARG A 91 4.70 -7.35 -8.42
N ASP A 92 4.44 -8.65 -8.23
CA ASP A 92 3.49 -9.41 -9.04
C ASP A 92 2.07 -8.82 -8.93
N LEU A 93 1.62 -8.51 -7.72
CA LEU A 93 0.31 -7.87 -7.50
C LEU A 93 0.19 -6.54 -8.25
N VAL A 94 1.21 -5.67 -8.16
CA VAL A 94 1.22 -4.39 -8.89
C VAL A 94 1.18 -4.61 -10.40
N ALA A 95 1.93 -5.58 -10.91
CA ALA A 95 1.91 -5.94 -12.34
C ALA A 95 0.52 -6.39 -12.79
N ARG A 96 -0.15 -7.25 -11.99
CA ARG A 96 -1.52 -7.71 -12.28
C ARG A 96 -2.53 -6.55 -12.26
N ILE A 97 -2.43 -5.62 -11.31
CA ILE A 97 -3.28 -4.43 -11.28
C ILE A 97 -3.07 -3.61 -12.56
N ARG A 98 -1.82 -3.33 -12.93
CA ARG A 98 -1.48 -2.55 -14.15
C ARG A 98 -1.91 -3.23 -15.46
N THR A 99 -2.09 -4.55 -15.44
CA THR A 99 -2.62 -5.29 -16.60
C THR A 99 -4.16 -5.17 -16.71
N LYS A 100 -4.85 -5.04 -15.58
CA LYS A 100 -6.32 -5.03 -15.52
C LYS A 100 -6.91 -3.62 -15.59
N PHE A 101 -6.16 -2.59 -15.22
CA PHE A 101 -6.61 -1.21 -15.18
C PHE A 101 -5.70 -0.31 -16.01
N ASP A 102 -6.30 0.64 -16.70
CA ASP A 102 -5.57 1.67 -17.43
C ASP A 102 -5.03 2.71 -16.45
N ASN A 103 -3.71 2.87 -16.45
CA ASN A 103 -2.95 3.82 -15.63
C ASN A 103 -3.42 3.95 -14.16
N PRO A 104 -3.50 2.84 -13.39
CA PRO A 104 -4.01 2.87 -12.03
C PRO A 104 -3.08 3.62 -11.07
N SER A 105 -3.66 4.38 -10.16
CA SER A 105 -2.91 5.01 -9.07
C SER A 105 -2.57 3.97 -7.99
N ILE A 106 -1.29 3.67 -7.80
CA ILE A 106 -0.81 2.81 -6.72
C ILE A 106 -0.11 3.67 -5.68
N THR A 107 -0.64 3.68 -4.47
CA THR A 107 -0.09 4.42 -3.33
C THR A 107 0.22 3.47 -2.19
N THR A 108 1.14 3.86 -1.30
CA THR A 108 1.55 3.01 -0.19
C THR A 108 2.07 3.79 1.00
N ASP A 109 2.20 3.07 2.12
CA ASP A 109 2.95 3.49 3.29
C ASP A 109 4.29 2.77 3.34
N ILE A 110 5.38 3.50 3.61
CA ILE A 110 6.70 2.93 3.91
C ILE A 110 7.20 3.48 5.25
N MET A 111 7.55 2.57 6.13
CA MET A 111 8.17 2.88 7.42
C MET A 111 9.69 2.69 7.32
N VAL A 112 10.44 3.73 7.63
CA VAL A 112 11.91 3.69 7.67
C VAL A 112 12.45 3.67 9.08
N GLY A 113 13.62 3.09 9.27
CA GLY A 113 14.28 3.03 10.59
C GLY A 113 13.57 2.07 11.54
N PHE A 114 12.95 1.01 11.05
CA PHE A 114 12.45 -0.07 11.89
C PHE A 114 13.61 -0.74 12.64
N PRO A 115 13.44 -1.24 13.88
CA PRO A 115 14.53 -1.84 14.65
C PRO A 115 15.31 -2.88 13.87
N GLY A 116 16.64 -2.73 13.82
CA GLY A 116 17.55 -3.61 13.10
C GLY A 116 17.62 -3.39 11.58
N GLU A 117 16.97 -2.38 11.03
CA GLU A 117 17.12 -2.05 9.61
C GLU A 117 18.54 -1.56 9.32
N THR A 118 19.29 -2.30 8.49
CA THR A 118 20.66 -1.95 8.10
C THR A 118 20.68 -0.90 6.96
N GLU A 119 21.87 -0.41 6.58
CA GLU A 119 21.99 0.48 5.42
C GLU A 119 21.70 -0.25 4.12
N GLU A 120 22.09 -1.53 4.01
CA GLU A 120 21.81 -2.39 2.86
C GLU A 120 20.31 -2.64 2.71
N GLU A 121 19.61 -2.98 3.79
CA GLU A 121 18.17 -3.18 3.80
C GLU A 121 17.39 -1.91 3.44
N PHE A 122 17.86 -0.75 3.91
CA PHE A 122 17.29 0.52 3.53
C PHE A 122 17.53 0.83 2.05
N ALA A 123 18.74 0.53 1.53
CA ALA A 123 19.05 0.69 0.11
C ALA A 123 18.17 -0.21 -0.78
N GLU A 124 17.93 -1.47 -0.37
CA GLU A 124 16.98 -2.38 -1.04
C GLU A 124 15.57 -1.77 -1.07
N SER A 125 15.11 -1.24 0.08
CA SER A 125 13.79 -0.61 0.17
C SER A 125 13.65 0.62 -0.73
N LEU A 126 14.70 1.44 -0.86
CA LEU A 126 14.74 2.57 -1.79
C LEU A 126 14.67 2.10 -3.25
N ALA A 127 15.47 1.09 -3.59
CA ALA A 127 15.51 0.55 -4.95
C ALA A 127 14.14 -0.03 -5.35
N PHE A 128 13.49 -0.76 -4.44
CA PHE A 128 12.17 -1.33 -4.65
C PHE A 128 11.09 -0.24 -4.80
N ALA A 129 11.12 0.79 -3.96
CA ALA A 129 10.16 1.90 -4.07
C ALA A 129 10.28 2.62 -5.42
N LYS A 130 11.51 2.81 -5.92
CA LYS A 130 11.78 3.38 -7.25
C LYS A 130 11.32 2.45 -8.37
N GLU A 131 11.59 1.14 -8.25
CA GLU A 131 11.19 0.12 -9.23
C GLU A 131 9.67 0.08 -9.42
N ILE A 132 8.92 0.08 -8.31
CA ILE A 132 7.45 0.03 -8.36
C ILE A 132 6.87 1.30 -8.98
N GLY A 133 7.47 2.46 -8.78
CA GLY A 133 6.98 3.73 -9.35
C GLY A 133 5.61 4.09 -8.82
N PHE A 134 5.53 4.36 -7.51
CA PHE A 134 4.28 4.70 -6.84
C PHE A 134 3.76 6.09 -7.25
N GLY A 135 2.44 6.22 -7.38
CA GLY A 135 1.77 7.51 -7.51
C GLY A 135 1.88 8.37 -6.25
N LYS A 136 2.03 7.74 -5.08
CA LYS A 136 2.41 8.40 -3.82
C LYS A 136 2.90 7.40 -2.79
N VAL A 137 3.92 7.79 -2.04
CA VAL A 137 4.37 7.09 -0.82
C VAL A 137 4.20 7.99 0.38
N HIS A 138 3.55 7.49 1.43
CA HIS A 138 3.55 8.10 2.74
C HIS A 138 4.72 7.51 3.54
N VAL A 139 5.72 8.34 3.81
CA VAL A 139 6.93 7.92 4.52
C VAL A 139 6.76 8.19 6.00
N PHE A 140 6.98 7.16 6.82
CA PHE A 140 6.91 7.24 8.28
C PHE A 140 8.25 6.83 8.89
N ALA A 141 8.82 7.68 9.75
CA ALA A 141 9.91 7.27 10.64
C ALA A 141 9.34 6.38 11.74
N TYR A 142 9.97 5.23 11.99
CA TYR A 142 9.56 4.36 13.09
C TYR A 142 9.57 5.12 14.42
N SER A 143 8.47 5.06 15.12
CA SER A 143 8.30 5.62 16.47
C SER A 143 8.09 4.51 17.49
N ILE A 144 8.84 4.53 18.58
CA ILE A 144 8.73 3.54 19.66
C ILE A 144 7.38 3.70 20.35
N ARG A 145 6.57 2.62 20.33
CA ARG A 145 5.30 2.58 21.05
C ARG A 145 5.41 1.59 22.23
N PRO A 146 5.27 2.05 23.48
CA PRO A 146 5.28 1.15 24.64
C PRO A 146 4.27 0.00 24.48
N GLY A 147 4.65 -1.18 24.96
CA GLY A 147 3.80 -2.38 24.87
C GLY A 147 3.90 -3.17 23.58
N THR A 148 4.50 -2.63 22.51
CA THR A 148 4.70 -3.36 21.25
C THR A 148 5.94 -4.25 21.29
N ARG A 149 5.93 -5.31 20.47
CA ARG A 149 7.10 -6.18 20.28
C ARG A 149 8.29 -5.39 19.73
N ALA A 150 8.06 -4.52 18.76
CA ALA A 150 9.07 -3.70 18.12
C ALA A 150 9.81 -2.77 19.12
N ALA A 151 9.11 -2.25 20.14
CA ALA A 151 9.74 -1.43 21.18
C ALA A 151 10.81 -2.17 22.00
N LYS A 152 10.74 -3.52 22.05
CA LYS A 152 11.67 -4.39 22.78
C LYS A 152 12.75 -4.99 21.89
N MET A 153 12.72 -4.75 20.59
CA MET A 153 13.72 -5.27 19.67
C MET A 153 15.06 -4.55 19.87
N PRO A 154 16.19 -5.26 19.72
CA PRO A 154 17.52 -4.64 19.74
C PRO A 154 17.75 -3.77 18.51
N ASN A 155 18.90 -3.07 18.51
CA ASN A 155 19.35 -2.27 17.36
C ASN A 155 18.34 -1.18 16.94
N GLN A 156 17.81 -0.46 17.93
CA GLN A 156 17.00 0.73 17.70
C GLN A 156 17.85 1.82 17.04
N LEU A 157 17.36 2.35 15.92
CA LEU A 157 18.02 3.44 15.22
C LEU A 157 17.84 4.77 15.98
N THR A 158 18.81 5.67 15.86
CA THR A 158 18.72 7.03 16.38
C THR A 158 17.69 7.85 15.60
N ASN A 159 17.15 8.90 16.23
CA ASN A 159 16.22 9.80 15.54
C ASN A 159 16.85 10.46 14.31
N HIS A 160 18.14 10.80 14.38
CA HIS A 160 18.88 11.36 13.25
C HIS A 160 18.94 10.40 12.05
N GLN A 161 19.27 9.12 12.28
CA GLN A 161 19.27 8.11 11.21
C GLN A 161 17.89 7.94 10.58
N LYS A 162 16.82 7.89 11.38
CA LYS A 162 15.46 7.79 10.91
C LYS A 162 15.04 8.99 10.06
N GLU A 163 15.42 10.20 10.49
CA GLU A 163 15.15 11.44 9.78
C GLU A 163 15.86 11.46 8.42
N GLN A 164 17.15 11.14 8.40
CA GLN A 164 17.93 11.03 7.15
C GLN A 164 17.30 10.03 6.18
N ARG A 165 16.88 8.84 6.65
CA ARG A 165 16.19 7.83 5.83
C ARG A 165 14.83 8.32 5.33
N SER A 166 14.07 9.03 6.17
CA SER A 166 12.78 9.60 5.76
C SER A 166 12.95 10.63 4.64
N HIS A 167 13.91 11.52 4.76
CA HIS A 167 14.21 12.52 3.72
C HIS A 167 14.61 11.84 2.40
N LYS A 168 15.51 10.86 2.45
CA LYS A 168 15.99 10.16 1.26
C LYS A 168 14.88 9.34 0.59
N MET A 169 14.04 8.66 1.36
CA MET A 169 12.89 7.93 0.82
C MET A 169 11.87 8.89 0.19
N ALA A 170 11.58 10.01 0.84
CA ALA A 170 10.65 11.01 0.32
C ALA A 170 11.16 11.64 -0.99
N GLU A 171 12.46 11.93 -1.09
CA GLU A 171 13.09 12.47 -2.31
C GLU A 171 12.94 11.51 -3.50
N VAL A 172 13.31 10.23 -3.30
CA VAL A 172 13.22 9.21 -4.35
C VAL A 172 11.78 8.97 -4.79
N THR A 173 10.84 8.95 -3.86
CA THR A 173 9.44 8.66 -4.16
C THR A 173 8.68 9.88 -4.72
N GLU A 174 9.16 11.11 -4.47
CA GLU A 174 8.60 12.31 -5.10
C GLU A 174 8.90 12.34 -6.60
N GLN A 175 10.05 11.84 -7.04
CA GLN A 175 10.33 11.70 -8.48
C GLN A 175 9.29 10.76 -9.14
N SER A 176 9.05 9.59 -8.59
CA SER A 176 8.03 8.65 -9.10
C SER A 176 6.63 9.27 -9.13
N ARG A 177 6.31 10.07 -8.11
CA ARG A 177 5.03 10.80 -8.04
C ARG A 177 4.90 11.80 -9.19
N GLN A 178 5.93 12.56 -9.50
CA GLN A 178 5.91 13.53 -10.60
C GLN A 178 5.74 12.83 -11.96
N GLU A 179 6.43 11.72 -12.18
CA GLU A 179 6.29 10.89 -13.39
C GLU A 179 4.85 10.37 -13.53
N PHE A 180 4.27 9.87 -12.43
CA PHE A 180 2.88 9.42 -12.42
C PHE A 180 1.90 10.57 -12.74
N LEU A 181 2.06 11.75 -12.13
CA LEU A 181 1.19 12.89 -12.39
C LEU A 181 1.29 13.37 -13.85
N GLN A 182 2.47 13.34 -14.46
CA GLN A 182 2.66 13.66 -15.88
C GLN A 182 1.95 12.65 -16.78
N SER A 183 1.87 11.37 -16.38
CA SER A 183 1.17 10.34 -17.15
C SER A 183 -0.35 10.46 -17.12
N GLN A 184 -0.91 11.32 -16.25
CA GLN A 184 -2.35 11.56 -16.12
C GLN A 184 -2.85 12.70 -17.02
N VAL A 185 -1.96 13.42 -17.71
CA VAL A 185 -2.25 14.55 -18.60
C VAL A 185 -2.11 14.12 -20.04
#